data_e19a340338526846c148edc69e83277f
#
_entry.id   e19a340338526846c148edc69e83277f
#
_cell.length_a   1.000
_cell.length_b   1.000
_cell.length_c   1.000
_cell.angle_alpha   90.00
_cell.angle_beta   90.00
_cell.angle_gamma   90.00
#
_symmetry.space_group_name_H-M   'P 1'
#
loop_
_entity.id
_entity.type
_entity.pdbx_description
1 polymer ?
#
loop_
_entity_poly.entity_id
_entity_poly.type
_entity_poly.pdbx_seq_one_letter_code
_entity_poly.pdbx_strand_id
1 'polypeptide(L)'
;EAQIMRDAGQSTEAFVLLQMALSEFPRSPELLYDFAMLAESLKQYPDMEMALKQLIQIAPNNALAYNALGYSYADRNVQLDEALSLIEAANQLNPNDPYILDSLGWVKYRLKQFADAEQYLRLSLGMRQDADVSVHLAEILWVQSKKEEALQLFAEARKRDPDNALLKSTLQRLELNLP
;
A
#
# COMPACT_ATOMS: atom_id res chain seq x y z
N GLU A 1 -3.09 1.81 -23.08
CA GLU A 1 -3.59 3.17 -23.31
C GLU A 1 -3.82 3.91 -21.99
N ALA A 2 -4.59 3.38 -21.04
CA ALA A 2 -4.84 3.99 -19.72
C ALA A 2 -3.54 4.28 -18.94
N GLN A 3 -2.54 3.40 -19.00
CA GLN A 3 -1.23 3.63 -18.37
C GLN A 3 -0.53 4.87 -18.96
N ILE A 4 -0.52 5.01 -20.29
CA ILE A 4 0.09 6.16 -20.98
C ILE A 4 -0.64 7.46 -20.57
N MET A 5 -1.96 7.43 -20.42
CA MET A 5 -2.75 8.58 -19.97
C MET A 5 -2.43 8.97 -18.53
N ARG A 6 -2.25 8.00 -17.63
CA ARG A 6 -1.80 8.27 -16.25
C ARG A 6 -0.43 8.95 -16.22
N ASP A 7 0.51 8.43 -17.00
CA ASP A 7 1.87 8.97 -17.06
C ASP A 7 1.90 10.40 -17.68
N ALA A 8 0.90 10.73 -18.48
CA ALA A 8 0.67 12.08 -19.02
C ALA A 8 -0.14 13.00 -18.06
N GLY A 9 -0.48 12.57 -16.86
CA GLY A 9 -1.28 13.34 -15.91
C GLY A 9 -2.78 13.39 -16.20
N GLN A 10 -3.28 12.55 -17.11
CA GLN A 10 -4.69 12.46 -17.54
C GLN A 10 -5.43 11.33 -16.77
N SER A 11 -5.30 11.34 -15.46
CA SER A 11 -5.84 10.24 -14.63
C SER A 11 -7.37 10.13 -14.67
N THR A 12 -8.08 11.26 -14.83
CA THR A 12 -9.54 11.25 -14.92
C THR A 12 -10.03 10.61 -16.23
N GLU A 13 -9.39 10.95 -17.34
CA GLU A 13 -9.68 10.37 -18.66
C GLU A 13 -9.34 8.87 -18.68
N ALA A 14 -8.20 8.49 -18.07
CA ALA A 14 -7.83 7.08 -17.93
C ALA A 14 -8.86 6.30 -17.09
N PHE A 15 -9.42 6.91 -16.05
CA PHE A 15 -10.47 6.30 -15.23
C PHE A 15 -11.74 6.01 -16.03
N VAL A 16 -12.21 6.98 -16.81
CA VAL A 16 -13.37 6.79 -17.70
C VAL A 16 -13.10 5.72 -18.76
N LEU A 17 -11.90 5.71 -19.33
CA LEU A 17 -11.52 4.68 -20.31
C LEU A 17 -11.56 3.26 -19.70
N LEU A 18 -11.00 3.08 -18.49
CA LEU A 18 -11.05 1.78 -17.80
C LEU A 18 -12.47 1.39 -17.42
N GLN A 19 -13.31 2.33 -17.01
CA GLN A 19 -14.72 2.09 -16.73
C GLN A 19 -15.47 1.61 -17.97
N MET A 20 -15.22 2.22 -19.12
CA MET A 20 -15.79 1.78 -20.41
C MET A 20 -15.29 0.35 -20.78
N ALA A 21 -14.00 0.10 -20.65
CA ALA A 21 -13.45 -1.23 -20.92
C ALA A 21 -14.03 -2.31 -19.99
N LEU A 22 -14.26 -2.00 -18.72
CA LEU A 22 -14.91 -2.91 -17.78
C LEU A 22 -16.38 -3.16 -18.10
N SER A 23 -17.08 -2.21 -18.75
CA SER A 23 -18.46 -2.45 -19.22
C SER A 23 -18.51 -3.50 -20.33
N GLU A 24 -17.47 -3.60 -21.15
CA GLU A 24 -17.34 -4.60 -22.21
C GLU A 24 -16.75 -5.92 -21.70
N PHE A 25 -15.80 -5.85 -20.77
CA PHE A 25 -15.07 -6.99 -20.22
C PHE A 25 -15.15 -7.04 -18.69
N PRO A 26 -16.33 -7.24 -18.10
CA PRO A 26 -16.55 -7.07 -16.65
C PRO A 26 -15.83 -8.11 -15.78
N ARG A 27 -15.30 -9.17 -16.37
CA ARG A 27 -14.60 -10.25 -15.67
C ARG A 27 -13.11 -10.34 -16.02
N SER A 28 -12.52 -9.29 -16.58
CA SER A 28 -11.07 -9.25 -16.82
C SER A 28 -10.34 -8.93 -15.51
N PRO A 29 -9.51 -9.85 -14.99
CA PRO A 29 -8.75 -9.60 -13.76
C PRO A 29 -7.80 -8.41 -13.87
N GLU A 30 -7.18 -8.24 -15.03
CA GLU A 30 -6.22 -7.17 -15.30
C GLU A 30 -6.91 -5.80 -15.29
N LEU A 31 -8.06 -5.70 -15.96
CA LEU A 31 -8.81 -4.43 -16.00
C LEU A 31 -9.38 -4.08 -14.62
N LEU A 32 -9.87 -5.06 -13.85
CA LEU A 32 -10.35 -4.83 -12.50
C LEU A 32 -9.23 -4.32 -11.58
N TYR A 33 -8.04 -4.90 -11.68
CA TYR A 33 -6.90 -4.45 -10.88
C TYR A 33 -6.45 -3.05 -11.28
N ASP A 34 -6.26 -2.79 -12.59
CA ASP A 34 -5.84 -1.47 -13.08
C ASP A 34 -6.85 -0.37 -12.73
N PHE A 35 -8.15 -0.67 -12.88
CA PHE A 35 -9.21 0.24 -12.48
C PHE A 35 -9.19 0.54 -10.97
N ALA A 36 -9.03 -0.50 -10.16
CA ALA A 36 -8.97 -0.34 -8.71
C ALA A 36 -7.77 0.52 -8.27
N MET A 37 -6.58 0.30 -8.84
CA MET A 37 -5.39 1.08 -8.50
C MET A 37 -5.53 2.55 -8.94
N LEU A 38 -6.16 2.79 -10.07
CA LEU A 38 -6.43 4.15 -10.52
C LEU A 38 -7.52 4.82 -9.66
N ALA A 39 -8.58 4.10 -9.31
CA ALA A 39 -9.62 4.56 -8.40
C ALA A 39 -9.04 4.96 -7.03
N GLU A 40 -8.12 4.17 -6.48
CA GLU A 40 -7.43 4.48 -5.23
C GLU A 40 -6.62 5.76 -5.34
N SER A 41 -5.83 5.92 -6.40
CA SER A 41 -5.03 7.14 -6.62
C SER A 41 -5.90 8.41 -6.73
N LEU A 42 -7.11 8.27 -7.23
CA LEU A 42 -8.12 9.32 -7.33
C LEU A 42 -9.00 9.44 -6.06
N LYS A 43 -8.74 8.63 -5.04
CA LYS A 43 -9.53 8.54 -3.80
C LYS A 43 -11.00 8.15 -4.01
N GLN A 44 -11.28 7.45 -5.13
CA GLN A 44 -12.58 6.86 -5.43
C GLN A 44 -12.68 5.49 -4.75
N TYR A 45 -12.63 5.48 -3.41
CA TYR A 45 -12.55 4.27 -2.61
C TYR A 45 -13.70 3.28 -2.82
N PRO A 46 -14.98 3.70 -2.98
CA PRO A 46 -16.07 2.77 -3.27
C PRO A 46 -15.85 1.98 -4.56
N ASP A 47 -15.36 2.62 -5.62
CA ASP A 47 -15.08 1.98 -6.90
C ASP A 47 -13.89 1.02 -6.80
N MET A 48 -12.85 1.42 -6.10
CA MET A 48 -11.69 0.57 -5.80
C MET A 48 -12.11 -0.69 -5.04
N GLU A 49 -12.85 -0.54 -3.95
CA GLU A 49 -13.31 -1.66 -3.12
C GLU A 49 -14.21 -2.62 -3.92
N MET A 50 -15.13 -2.09 -4.72
CA MET A 50 -16.00 -2.88 -5.59
C MET A 50 -15.18 -3.72 -6.58
N ALA A 51 -14.22 -3.10 -7.27
CA ALA A 51 -13.40 -3.78 -8.27
C ALA A 51 -12.50 -4.86 -7.64
N LEU A 52 -11.85 -4.57 -6.50
CA LEU A 52 -11.01 -5.55 -5.82
C LEU A 52 -11.82 -6.71 -5.23
N LYS A 53 -12.99 -6.46 -4.64
CA LYS A 53 -13.90 -7.50 -4.16
C LYS A 53 -14.39 -8.40 -5.32
N GLN A 54 -14.70 -7.80 -6.47
CA GLN A 54 -15.05 -8.56 -7.66
C GLN A 54 -13.88 -9.38 -8.18
N LEU A 55 -12.67 -8.81 -8.21
CA LEU A 55 -11.44 -9.50 -8.60
C LEU A 55 -11.17 -10.72 -7.70
N ILE A 56 -11.29 -10.57 -6.39
CA ILE A 56 -11.16 -11.67 -5.42
C ILE A 56 -12.17 -12.78 -5.70
N GLN A 57 -13.41 -12.45 -6.05
CA GLN A 57 -14.44 -13.45 -6.37
C GLN A 57 -14.14 -14.25 -7.64
N ILE A 58 -13.61 -13.61 -8.69
CA ILE A 58 -13.32 -14.28 -9.97
C ILE A 58 -11.93 -14.93 -10.02
N ALA A 59 -11.00 -14.48 -9.18
CA ALA A 59 -9.62 -14.95 -9.09
C ALA A 59 -9.19 -15.09 -7.63
N PRO A 60 -9.70 -16.09 -6.89
CA PRO A 60 -9.47 -16.23 -5.45
C PRO A 60 -8.02 -16.52 -5.05
N ASN A 61 -7.14 -16.79 -6.00
CA ASN A 61 -5.68 -16.98 -5.75
C ASN A 61 -4.87 -15.72 -6.11
N ASN A 62 -5.51 -14.60 -6.39
CA ASN A 62 -4.82 -13.36 -6.72
C ASN A 62 -4.38 -12.65 -5.42
N ALA A 63 -3.18 -12.93 -4.96
CA ALA A 63 -2.61 -12.33 -3.75
C ALA A 63 -2.56 -10.79 -3.81
N LEU A 64 -2.34 -10.21 -5.00
CA LEU A 64 -2.27 -8.75 -5.17
C LEU A 64 -3.60 -8.09 -4.86
N ALA A 65 -4.73 -8.70 -5.23
CA ALA A 65 -6.06 -8.14 -4.96
C ALA A 65 -6.37 -8.10 -3.46
N TYR A 66 -6.06 -9.18 -2.75
CA TYR A 66 -6.19 -9.24 -1.28
C TYR A 66 -5.30 -8.21 -0.61
N ASN A 67 -4.02 -8.14 -1.03
CA ASN A 67 -3.07 -7.20 -0.45
C ASN A 67 -3.47 -5.75 -0.70
N ALA A 68 -3.87 -5.40 -1.91
CA ALA A 68 -4.28 -4.05 -2.26
C ALA A 68 -5.49 -3.57 -1.45
N LEU A 69 -6.54 -4.43 -1.33
CA LEU A 69 -7.73 -4.09 -0.55
C LEU A 69 -7.39 -3.94 0.94
N GLY A 70 -6.65 -4.89 1.48
CA GLY A 70 -6.24 -4.87 2.90
C GLY A 70 -5.34 -3.68 3.23
N TYR A 71 -4.35 -3.40 2.38
CA TYR A 71 -3.48 -2.24 2.56
C TYR A 71 -4.25 -0.91 2.53
N SER A 72 -5.16 -0.75 1.57
CA SER A 72 -5.99 0.45 1.48
C SER A 72 -6.84 0.66 2.74
N TYR A 73 -7.43 -0.39 3.30
CA TYR A 73 -8.14 -0.30 4.58
C TYR A 73 -7.21 0.09 5.74
N ALA A 74 -6.03 -0.52 5.82
CA ALA A 74 -5.05 -0.22 6.85
C ALA A 74 -4.54 1.22 6.76
N ASP A 75 -4.23 1.70 5.55
CA ASP A 75 -3.71 3.05 5.34
C ASP A 75 -4.74 4.12 5.71
N ARG A 76 -5.99 3.91 5.34
CA ARG A 76 -7.12 4.78 5.73
C ARG A 76 -7.54 4.61 7.20
N ASN A 77 -6.97 3.66 7.92
CA ASN A 77 -7.31 3.31 9.30
C ASN A 77 -8.80 2.93 9.47
N VAL A 78 -9.35 2.16 8.52
CA VAL A 78 -10.72 1.64 8.54
C VAL A 78 -10.71 0.13 8.45
N GLN A 79 -11.74 -0.54 8.97
CA GLN A 79 -11.95 -1.99 8.86
C GLN A 79 -10.67 -2.82 9.15
N LEU A 80 -9.93 -2.48 10.19
CA LEU A 80 -8.59 -3.02 10.46
C LEU A 80 -8.56 -4.54 10.64
N ASP A 81 -9.61 -5.15 11.21
CA ASP A 81 -9.70 -6.61 11.36
C ASP A 81 -9.88 -7.29 9.99
N GLU A 82 -10.69 -6.69 9.10
CA GLU A 82 -10.83 -7.17 7.72
C GLU A 82 -9.53 -6.95 6.94
N ALA A 83 -8.88 -5.79 7.12
CA ALA A 83 -7.58 -5.50 6.52
C ALA A 83 -6.54 -6.57 6.87
N LEU A 84 -6.43 -6.92 8.16
CA LEU A 84 -5.52 -7.96 8.61
C LEU A 84 -5.85 -9.30 7.96
N SER A 85 -7.11 -9.71 7.97
CA SER A 85 -7.54 -10.98 7.37
C SER A 85 -7.22 -11.06 5.87
N LEU A 86 -7.42 -9.97 5.14
CA LEU A 86 -7.11 -9.88 3.71
C LEU A 86 -5.59 -9.99 3.46
N ILE A 87 -4.77 -9.26 4.21
CA ILE A 87 -3.32 -9.29 4.04
C ILE A 87 -2.73 -10.64 4.47
N GLU A 88 -3.28 -11.27 5.51
CA GLU A 88 -2.91 -12.64 5.90
C GLU A 88 -3.25 -13.65 4.80
N ALA A 89 -4.42 -13.51 4.16
CA ALA A 89 -4.76 -14.33 2.99
C ALA A 89 -3.78 -14.12 1.82
N ALA A 90 -3.41 -12.86 1.55
CA ALA A 90 -2.38 -12.57 0.55
C ALA A 90 -1.04 -13.25 0.88
N ASN A 91 -0.62 -13.21 2.15
CA ASN A 91 0.62 -13.85 2.60
C ASN A 91 0.57 -15.38 2.54
N GLN A 92 -0.59 -15.99 2.71
CA GLN A 92 -0.76 -17.44 2.49
C GLN A 92 -0.63 -17.82 1.01
N LEU A 93 -1.14 -16.97 0.12
CA LEU A 93 -1.07 -17.19 -1.33
C LEU A 93 0.32 -16.92 -1.90
N ASN A 94 1.04 -15.94 -1.38
CA ASN A 94 2.39 -15.58 -1.82
C ASN A 94 3.30 -15.29 -0.59
N PRO A 95 3.80 -16.34 0.08
CA PRO A 95 4.62 -16.18 1.27
C PRO A 95 5.94 -15.45 0.98
N ASN A 96 6.37 -14.63 1.93
CA ASN A 96 7.63 -13.88 1.88
C ASN A 96 7.72 -12.85 0.73
N ASP A 97 6.60 -12.40 0.21
CA ASP A 97 6.59 -11.25 -0.68
C ASP A 97 6.88 -9.97 0.13
N PRO A 98 7.91 -9.18 -0.21
CA PRO A 98 8.29 -8.02 0.58
C PRO A 98 7.18 -6.95 0.64
N TYR A 99 6.35 -6.81 -0.38
CA TYR A 99 5.23 -5.86 -0.36
C TYR A 99 4.10 -6.32 0.58
N ILE A 100 3.83 -7.62 0.62
CA ILE A 100 2.84 -8.19 1.54
C ILE A 100 3.35 -8.13 2.99
N LEU A 101 4.65 -8.35 3.21
CA LEU A 101 5.26 -8.19 4.53
C LEU A 101 5.21 -6.74 5.01
N ASP A 102 5.41 -5.77 4.12
CA ASP A 102 5.21 -4.35 4.44
C ASP A 102 3.77 -4.07 4.86
N SER A 103 2.80 -4.55 4.08
CA SER A 103 1.38 -4.41 4.39
C SER A 103 1.00 -5.07 5.73
N LEU A 104 1.56 -6.25 6.05
CA LEU A 104 1.40 -6.89 7.36
C LEU A 104 1.96 -5.99 8.48
N GLY A 105 3.15 -5.47 8.29
CA GLY A 105 3.74 -4.52 9.23
C GLY A 105 2.87 -3.30 9.44
N TRP A 106 2.35 -2.73 8.36
CA TRP A 106 1.52 -1.53 8.41
C TRP A 106 0.18 -1.77 9.13
N VAL A 107 -0.55 -2.84 8.81
CA VAL A 107 -1.80 -3.16 9.49
C VAL A 107 -1.57 -3.50 10.97
N LYS A 108 -0.49 -4.20 11.32
CA LYS A 108 -0.11 -4.46 12.72
C LYS A 108 0.17 -3.16 13.48
N TYR A 109 0.83 -2.19 12.84
CA TYR A 109 1.02 -0.86 13.39
C TYR A 109 -0.31 -0.14 13.67
N ARG A 110 -1.23 -0.15 12.71
CA ARG A 110 -2.57 0.44 12.87
C ARG A 110 -3.36 -0.21 14.01
N LEU A 111 -3.17 -1.51 14.22
CA LEU A 111 -3.72 -2.25 15.36
C LEU A 111 -2.94 -2.05 16.67
N LYS A 112 -1.92 -1.18 16.70
CA LYS A 112 -1.06 -0.90 17.85
C LYS A 112 -0.22 -2.11 18.32
N GLN A 113 -0.02 -3.09 17.46
CA GLN A 113 0.82 -4.26 17.69
C GLN A 113 2.26 -3.94 17.22
N PHE A 114 2.92 -3.02 17.92
CA PHE A 114 4.18 -2.39 17.46
C PHE A 114 5.34 -3.36 17.29
N ALA A 115 5.45 -4.38 18.16
CA ALA A 115 6.52 -5.37 18.08
C ALA A 115 6.40 -6.24 16.81
N ASP A 116 5.20 -6.72 16.52
CA ASP A 116 4.92 -7.50 15.30
C ASP A 116 5.10 -6.64 14.05
N ALA A 117 4.63 -5.40 14.09
CA ALA A 117 4.79 -4.43 13.01
C ALA A 117 6.28 -4.23 12.65
N GLU A 118 7.12 -3.98 13.66
CA GLU A 118 8.56 -3.83 13.47
C GLU A 118 9.20 -5.09 12.87
N GLN A 119 8.81 -6.27 13.34
CA GLN A 119 9.34 -7.54 12.83
C GLN A 119 9.06 -7.71 11.34
N TYR A 120 7.81 -7.52 10.91
CA TYR A 120 7.43 -7.67 9.50
C TYR A 120 8.14 -6.65 8.60
N LEU A 121 8.22 -5.38 9.03
CA LEU A 121 8.89 -4.34 8.25
C LEU A 121 10.40 -4.54 8.15
N ARG A 122 11.05 -5.03 9.20
CA ARG A 122 12.47 -5.39 9.13
C ARG A 122 12.71 -6.55 8.15
N LEU A 123 11.82 -7.55 8.12
CA LEU A 123 11.88 -8.64 7.14
C LEU A 123 11.70 -8.11 5.72
N SER A 124 10.68 -7.29 5.48
CA SER A 124 10.45 -6.65 4.17
C SER A 124 11.66 -5.85 3.71
N LEU A 125 12.17 -4.94 4.57
CA LEU A 125 13.31 -4.09 4.26
C LEU A 125 14.61 -4.88 4.02
N GLY A 126 14.78 -6.00 4.72
CA GLY A 126 15.92 -6.91 4.52
C GLY A 126 15.89 -7.61 3.16
N MET A 127 14.70 -7.88 2.62
CA MET A 127 14.53 -8.50 1.31
C MET A 127 14.61 -7.48 0.17
N ARG A 128 14.05 -6.30 0.40
CA ARG A 128 14.00 -5.22 -0.58
C ARG A 128 14.23 -3.88 0.09
N GLN A 129 15.29 -3.23 -0.31
CA GLN A 129 15.61 -1.86 0.13
C GLN A 129 14.70 -0.85 -0.58
N ASP A 130 13.56 -0.57 0.04
CA ASP A 130 12.51 0.30 -0.50
C ASP A 130 12.35 1.56 0.36
N ALA A 131 12.02 2.70 -0.27
CA ALA A 131 11.88 3.97 0.44
C ALA A 131 10.63 3.98 1.32
N ASP A 132 9.49 3.48 0.82
CA ASP A 132 8.23 3.46 1.57
C ASP A 132 8.31 2.53 2.77
N VAL A 133 8.91 1.34 2.61
CA VAL A 133 9.15 0.40 3.72
C VAL A 133 10.06 1.03 4.79
N SER A 134 11.08 1.78 4.36
CA SER A 134 11.96 2.52 5.29
C SER A 134 11.18 3.58 6.08
N VAL A 135 10.24 4.27 5.42
CA VAL A 135 9.37 5.28 6.07
C VAL A 135 8.42 4.62 7.06
N HIS A 136 7.76 3.51 6.69
CA HIS A 136 6.88 2.77 7.60
C HIS A 136 7.63 2.29 8.84
N LEU A 137 8.81 1.68 8.65
CA LEU A 137 9.63 1.22 9.78
C LEU A 137 10.10 2.39 10.66
N ALA A 138 10.53 3.49 10.05
CA ALA A 138 10.96 4.68 10.77
C ALA A 138 9.83 5.27 11.64
N GLU A 139 8.61 5.32 11.11
CA GLU A 139 7.45 5.81 11.87
C GLU A 139 7.16 4.92 13.08
N ILE A 140 7.19 3.60 12.92
CA ILE A 140 6.97 2.66 14.02
C ILE A 140 8.05 2.79 15.08
N LEU A 141 9.31 2.90 14.69
CA LEU A 141 10.42 3.11 15.61
C LEU A 141 10.31 4.44 16.34
N TRP A 142 9.86 5.49 15.65
CA TRP A 142 9.60 6.80 16.25
C TRP A 142 8.58 6.72 17.37
N VAL A 143 7.45 6.05 17.13
CA VAL A 143 6.39 5.84 18.14
C VAL A 143 6.88 5.00 19.32
N GLN A 144 7.79 4.05 19.08
CA GLN A 144 8.44 3.25 20.12
C GLN A 144 9.58 3.99 20.86
N SER A 145 9.78 5.28 20.60
CA SER A 145 10.86 6.09 21.18
C SER A 145 12.29 5.68 20.75
N LYS A 146 12.44 4.86 19.72
CA LYS A 146 13.72 4.50 19.08
C LYS A 146 14.14 5.58 18.06
N LYS A 147 14.26 6.81 18.53
CA LYS A 147 14.31 8.01 17.69
C LYS A 147 15.54 8.08 16.78
N GLU A 148 16.71 7.67 17.27
CA GLU A 148 17.95 7.70 16.49
C GLU A 148 17.87 6.82 15.26
N GLU A 149 17.42 5.57 15.42
CA GLU A 149 17.25 4.63 14.32
C GLU A 149 16.15 5.10 13.34
N ALA A 150 15.06 5.65 13.85
CA ALA A 150 14.01 6.24 13.03
C ALA A 150 14.51 7.36 12.12
N LEU A 151 15.30 8.29 12.68
CA LEU A 151 15.88 9.41 11.91
C LEU A 151 16.87 8.91 10.84
N GLN A 152 17.66 7.87 11.13
CA GLN A 152 18.54 7.26 10.13
C GLN A 152 17.73 6.69 8.96
N LEU A 153 16.67 5.93 9.22
CA LEU A 153 15.81 5.35 8.17
C LEU A 153 15.09 6.41 7.35
N PHE A 154 14.61 7.50 7.97
CA PHE A 154 14.05 8.63 7.23
C PHE A 154 15.09 9.28 6.32
N ALA A 155 16.33 9.45 6.80
CA ALA A 155 17.41 10.00 5.99
C ALA A 155 17.79 9.07 4.82
N GLU A 156 17.81 7.77 5.04
CA GLU A 156 18.03 6.76 3.99
C GLU A 156 16.91 6.77 2.95
N ALA A 157 15.64 6.84 3.38
CA ALA A 157 14.49 6.97 2.48
C ALA A 157 14.62 8.22 1.61
N ARG A 158 14.95 9.38 2.21
CA ARG A 158 15.17 10.65 1.48
C ARG A 158 16.32 10.55 0.47
N LYS A 159 17.40 9.87 0.84
CA LYS A 159 18.54 9.67 -0.08
C LYS A 159 18.18 8.80 -1.27
N ARG A 160 17.31 7.80 -1.05
CA ARG A 160 16.88 6.86 -2.09
C ARG A 160 15.84 7.46 -3.03
N ASP A 161 14.87 8.17 -2.47
CA ASP A 161 13.82 8.87 -3.19
C ASP A 161 13.55 10.25 -2.55
N PRO A 162 14.20 11.31 -3.02
CA PRO A 162 14.05 12.66 -2.47
C PRO A 162 12.64 13.25 -2.60
N ASP A 163 11.89 12.76 -3.59
CA ASP A 163 10.53 13.23 -3.88
C ASP A 163 9.44 12.36 -3.28
N ASN A 164 9.80 11.35 -2.51
CA ASN A 164 8.88 10.40 -1.90
C ASN A 164 7.73 11.11 -1.15
N ALA A 165 6.50 10.88 -1.62
CA ALA A 165 5.32 11.53 -1.08
C ALA A 165 4.96 11.03 0.33
N LEU A 166 5.17 9.73 0.61
CA LEU A 166 4.93 9.14 1.91
C LEU A 166 5.89 9.72 2.96
N LEU A 167 7.18 9.84 2.62
CA LEU A 167 8.16 10.47 3.49
C LEU A 167 7.77 11.91 3.83
N LYS A 168 7.43 12.72 2.82
CA LYS A 168 7.04 14.13 3.00
C LYS A 168 5.83 14.26 3.92
N SER A 169 4.78 13.48 3.69
CA SER A 169 3.57 13.50 4.51
C SER A 169 3.80 12.98 5.93
N THR A 170 4.62 11.94 6.10
CA THR A 170 4.95 11.39 7.41
C THR A 170 5.77 12.37 8.25
N LEU A 171 6.80 12.99 7.67
CA LEU A 171 7.59 14.00 8.38
C LEU A 171 6.74 15.21 8.79
N GLN A 172 5.84 15.66 7.92
CA GLN A 172 4.92 16.75 8.24
C GLN A 172 4.00 16.37 9.41
N ARG A 173 3.42 15.18 9.40
CA ARG A 173 2.52 14.69 10.44
C ARG A 173 3.22 14.48 11.78
N LEU A 174 4.49 14.09 11.78
CA LEU A 174 5.31 13.90 12.96
C LEU A 174 6.01 15.20 13.41
N GLU A 175 5.81 16.31 12.70
CA GLU A 175 6.46 17.61 12.94
C GLU A 175 8.00 17.51 12.95
N LEU A 176 8.56 16.68 12.05
CA LEU A 176 9.98 16.41 11.95
C LEU A 176 10.65 17.19 10.82
N ASN A 177 11.79 17.77 11.14
CA ASN A 177 12.72 18.32 10.14
C ASN A 177 13.97 17.43 10.12
N LEU A 178 14.23 16.79 8.99
CA LEU A 178 15.48 16.08 8.80
C LEU A 178 16.60 17.09 8.48
N PRO A 179 17.77 16.95 9.08
CA PRO A 179 18.92 17.78 8.78
C PRO A 179 19.40 17.67 7.33
#